data_83be8698bb7388514298860f2611e302
#
_entry.id   83be8698bb7388514298860f2611e302
#
_cell.length_a   1.000
_cell.length_b   1.000
_cell.length_c   1.000
_cell.angle_alpha   90.00
_cell.angle_beta   90.00
_cell.angle_gamma   90.00
#
_symmetry.space_group_name_H-M   'P 1'
#
loop_
_entity.id
_entity.type
_entity.pdbx_description
1 polymer ?
#
loop_
_entity_poly.entity_id
_entity_poly.type
_entity_poly.pdbx_seq_one_letter_code
_entity_poly.pdbx_strand_id
1 'polypeptide(L)'
;VQNKLRSTDHVYSLRSLSSLQPRYPLERVVASIEALGPVESASFLGSLRMVSLVSRRLSEIPRPSTAVRECLAVLSAEADRRRGMHGVLGPNIALLDQIAQEEGIQILGGKGLGVRRLYPDETIRDFNDIDLFVRTRDDASRLCRRLRVELGYQYQRQELPWFKYDPERHLVYGQFALAAPPARPDLLNVDIHFGDYSVRHCGLLGLPATFPEDAPGLHSLPLEANLACIVNNAAGDYFVTAKDTNDLLLSLSRFDLNTLGVLIRQARLDGFLASIVAALRDSSTLTDEQEAALRELPPARTHELSPKPDGQNWGVRCLGTALHAFETSRPSGVVRATRIAANAFSYYRKRHRLRVVRGRKVGGLPSHLNRWTCVRLVPVDMAVNLLPAEPVAQAPARTAESRRVVTGDEGVERVDTVAGTYFRIDDEFFVGTVDYALSADVIRQAATTAAGTP
;
A
#
# COMPACT_ATOMS: atom_id res chain seq x y z
N VAL A 1 -21.09 3.08 22.65
CA VAL A 1 -20.86 3.02 21.19
C VAL A 1 -20.38 1.63 20.76
N GLN A 2 -19.37 1.03 21.41
CA GLN A 2 -18.85 -0.30 21.04
C GLN A 2 -19.88 -1.45 21.13
N ASN A 3 -20.91 -1.35 21.96
CA ASN A 3 -21.91 -2.43 22.11
C ASN A 3 -22.99 -2.45 21.00
N LYS A 4 -23.26 -1.34 20.31
CA LYS A 4 -24.27 -1.28 19.25
C LYS A 4 -23.83 -1.94 17.93
N LEU A 5 -22.55 -1.89 17.62
CA LEU A 5 -21.99 -2.55 16.41
C LEU A 5 -21.74 -4.07 16.59
N ARG A 6 -22.16 -4.67 17.70
CA ARG A 6 -22.09 -6.13 17.92
C ARG A 6 -23.18 -6.91 17.19
N SER A 7 -24.20 -6.25 16.63
CA SER A 7 -25.11 -6.90 15.70
C SER A 7 -24.42 -7.02 14.34
N THR A 8 -23.85 -8.17 14.06
CA THR A 8 -23.25 -8.55 12.76
C THR A 8 -24.20 -8.24 11.60
N ASP A 9 -25.49 -8.34 11.80
CA ASP A 9 -26.52 -8.08 10.80
C ASP A 9 -26.53 -6.64 10.28
N HIS A 10 -26.33 -5.62 11.14
CA HIS A 10 -26.29 -4.23 10.70
C HIS A 10 -25.03 -3.93 9.88
N VAL A 11 -23.89 -4.53 10.24
CA VAL A 11 -22.63 -4.39 9.51
C VAL A 11 -22.75 -4.96 8.10
N TYR A 12 -23.33 -6.15 7.96
CA TYR A 12 -23.55 -6.77 6.64
C TYR A 12 -24.53 -5.97 5.79
N SER A 13 -25.60 -5.46 6.40
CA SER A 13 -26.58 -4.62 5.71
C SER A 13 -25.94 -3.33 5.17
N LEU A 14 -25.15 -2.61 5.98
CA LEU A 14 -24.44 -1.42 5.55
C LEU A 14 -23.37 -1.74 4.49
N ARG A 15 -22.64 -2.85 4.65
CA ARG A 15 -21.67 -3.27 3.64
C ARG A 15 -22.33 -3.57 2.30
N SER A 16 -23.52 -4.17 2.32
CA SER A 16 -24.31 -4.46 1.12
C SER A 16 -24.68 -3.21 0.33
N LEU A 17 -24.95 -2.08 1.00
CA LEU A 17 -25.19 -0.80 0.31
C LEU A 17 -24.00 -0.37 -0.58
N SER A 18 -22.80 -0.75 -0.20
CA SER A 18 -21.58 -0.43 -0.93
C SER A 18 -21.22 -1.47 -2.02
N SER A 19 -22.00 -2.57 -2.15
CA SER A 19 -21.83 -3.59 -3.19
C SER A 19 -22.50 -3.16 -4.49
N LEU A 20 -21.93 -3.50 -5.65
CA LEU A 20 -22.57 -3.29 -6.96
C LEU A 20 -23.85 -4.15 -7.14
N GLN A 21 -23.89 -5.30 -6.49
CA GLN A 21 -25.03 -6.24 -6.48
C GLN A 21 -25.49 -6.44 -5.02
N PRO A 22 -26.21 -5.49 -4.40
CA PRO A 22 -26.53 -5.55 -2.98
C PRO A 22 -27.36 -6.78 -2.64
N ARG A 23 -26.98 -7.46 -1.55
CA ARG A 23 -27.68 -8.63 -1.03
C ARG A 23 -28.93 -8.29 -0.24
N TYR A 24 -28.93 -7.15 0.45
CA TYR A 24 -30.02 -6.75 1.31
C TYR A 24 -30.85 -5.61 0.70
N PRO A 25 -32.17 -5.62 0.91
CA PRO A 25 -33.03 -4.55 0.42
C PRO A 25 -32.75 -3.23 1.16
N LEU A 26 -33.09 -2.12 0.51
CA LEU A 26 -32.76 -0.78 0.98
C LEU A 26 -33.43 -0.45 2.33
N GLU A 27 -34.60 -0.99 2.58
CA GLU A 27 -35.33 -0.82 3.84
C GLU A 27 -34.55 -1.37 5.04
N ARG A 28 -33.85 -2.50 4.85
CA ARG A 28 -33.00 -3.08 5.89
C ARG A 28 -31.76 -2.23 6.15
N VAL A 29 -31.21 -1.59 5.09
CA VAL A 29 -30.10 -0.65 5.22
C VAL A 29 -30.53 0.58 6.00
N VAL A 30 -31.71 1.15 5.68
CA VAL A 30 -32.31 2.30 6.40
C VAL A 30 -32.47 1.96 7.87
N ALA A 31 -33.10 0.83 8.19
CA ALA A 31 -33.26 0.36 9.57
C ALA A 31 -31.90 0.21 10.29
N SER A 32 -30.86 -0.18 9.58
CA SER A 32 -29.51 -0.29 10.15
C SER A 32 -28.89 1.08 10.44
N ILE A 33 -29.10 2.08 9.58
CA ILE A 33 -28.66 3.47 9.81
C ILE A 33 -29.36 4.05 11.02
N GLU A 34 -30.68 3.83 11.15
CA GLU A 34 -31.48 4.29 12.28
C GLU A 34 -31.05 3.63 13.61
N ALA A 35 -30.75 2.34 13.58
CA ALA A 35 -30.34 1.58 14.77
C ALA A 35 -28.93 1.97 15.25
N LEU A 36 -27.98 2.17 14.34
CA LEU A 36 -26.61 2.50 14.67
C LEU A 36 -26.39 3.98 14.93
N GLY A 37 -27.15 4.83 14.27
CA GLY A 37 -27.00 6.28 14.23
C GLY A 37 -26.30 6.77 12.96
N PRO A 38 -26.60 8.00 12.52
CA PRO A 38 -26.14 8.53 11.23
C PRO A 38 -24.61 8.72 11.15
N VAL A 39 -23.98 9.19 12.22
CA VAL A 39 -22.52 9.48 12.23
C VAL A 39 -21.73 8.19 12.21
N GLU A 40 -22.11 7.21 13.03
CA GLU A 40 -21.46 5.89 13.07
C GLU A 40 -21.62 5.15 11.74
N SER A 41 -22.81 5.21 11.15
CA SER A 41 -23.09 4.62 9.85
C SER A 41 -22.27 5.29 8.74
N ALA A 42 -22.22 6.61 8.70
CA ALA A 42 -21.43 7.36 7.73
C ALA A 42 -19.93 7.06 7.88
N SER A 43 -19.41 7.00 9.10
CA SER A 43 -18.03 6.63 9.39
C SER A 43 -17.70 5.22 8.87
N PHE A 44 -18.58 4.24 9.13
CA PHE A 44 -18.43 2.89 8.63
C PHE A 44 -18.48 2.84 7.10
N LEU A 45 -19.50 3.44 6.49
CA LEU A 45 -19.68 3.47 5.04
C LEU A 45 -18.51 4.16 4.32
N GLY A 46 -18.03 5.28 4.87
CA GLY A 46 -16.84 5.98 4.36
C GLY A 46 -15.60 5.10 4.35
N SER A 47 -15.47 4.26 5.35
CA SER A 47 -14.35 3.34 5.48
C SER A 47 -14.33 2.21 4.43
N LEU A 48 -15.47 1.89 3.85
CA LEU A 48 -15.61 0.89 2.79
C LEU A 48 -15.08 1.36 1.43
N ARG A 49 -14.70 2.63 1.33
CA ARG A 49 -14.06 3.24 0.13
C ARG A 49 -14.92 3.17 -1.14
N MET A 50 -16.24 3.31 -0.97
CA MET A 50 -17.24 3.37 -2.06
C MET A 50 -18.25 4.52 -1.79
N VAL A 51 -17.73 5.66 -1.31
CA VAL A 51 -18.56 6.80 -0.87
C VAL A 51 -19.41 7.35 -2.00
N SER A 52 -18.87 7.42 -3.22
CA SER A 52 -19.59 7.90 -4.40
C SER A 52 -20.83 7.03 -4.69
N LEU A 53 -20.68 5.70 -4.67
CA LEU A 53 -21.80 4.76 -4.85
C LEU A 53 -22.83 4.86 -3.72
N VAL A 54 -22.35 4.88 -2.47
CA VAL A 54 -23.19 4.95 -1.28
C VAL A 54 -24.02 6.24 -1.26
N SER A 55 -23.38 7.39 -1.49
CA SER A 55 -24.06 8.69 -1.50
C SER A 55 -25.11 8.76 -2.60
N ARG A 56 -24.81 8.24 -3.80
CA ARG A 56 -25.77 8.15 -4.90
C ARG A 56 -27.00 7.33 -4.48
N ARG A 57 -26.83 6.14 -3.94
CA ARG A 57 -27.94 5.27 -3.51
C ARG A 57 -28.77 5.85 -2.38
N LEU A 58 -28.13 6.48 -1.40
CA LEU A 58 -28.87 7.15 -0.32
C LEU A 58 -29.65 8.36 -0.83
N SER A 59 -29.15 9.08 -1.84
CA SER A 59 -29.86 10.21 -2.44
C SER A 59 -31.07 9.81 -3.30
N GLU A 60 -31.09 8.55 -3.79
CA GLU A 60 -32.18 8.00 -4.59
C GLU A 60 -33.36 7.52 -3.74
N ILE A 61 -33.27 7.54 -2.38
CA ILE A 61 -34.37 7.17 -1.48
C ILE A 61 -35.49 8.21 -1.57
N PRO A 62 -36.70 7.85 -1.99
CA PRO A 62 -37.75 8.83 -2.27
C PRO A 62 -38.22 9.63 -1.05
N ARG A 63 -38.17 9.08 0.15
CA ARG A 63 -38.56 9.71 1.43
C ARG A 63 -37.55 9.30 2.51
N PRO A 64 -36.35 9.86 2.50
CA PRO A 64 -35.34 9.48 3.46
C PRO A 64 -35.73 9.91 4.88
N SER A 65 -35.50 9.03 5.85
CA SER A 65 -35.64 9.37 7.27
C SER A 65 -34.63 10.43 7.69
N THR A 66 -34.83 11.05 8.85
CA THR A 66 -33.90 12.04 9.39
C THR A 66 -32.49 11.45 9.53
N ALA A 67 -32.38 10.23 10.04
CA ALA A 67 -31.07 9.53 10.18
C ALA A 67 -30.35 9.31 8.84
N VAL A 68 -31.11 8.96 7.77
CA VAL A 68 -30.55 8.81 6.43
C VAL A 68 -30.06 10.16 5.86
N ARG A 69 -30.85 11.24 6.04
CA ARG A 69 -30.43 12.58 5.60
C ARG A 69 -29.15 13.05 6.29
N GLU A 70 -29.07 12.84 7.60
CA GLU A 70 -27.87 13.19 8.38
C GLU A 70 -26.67 12.33 7.97
N CYS A 71 -26.84 11.03 7.77
CA CYS A 71 -25.80 10.14 7.26
C CYS A 71 -25.28 10.62 5.89
N LEU A 72 -26.19 10.95 4.96
CA LEU A 72 -25.84 11.47 3.65
C LEU A 72 -25.10 12.82 3.75
N ALA A 73 -25.55 13.73 4.64
CA ALA A 73 -24.88 15.01 4.85
C ALA A 73 -23.41 14.85 5.30
N VAL A 74 -23.14 13.88 6.18
CA VAL A 74 -21.77 13.58 6.61
C VAL A 74 -20.92 13.06 5.44
N LEU A 75 -21.49 12.26 4.54
CA LEU A 75 -20.77 11.69 3.40
C LEU A 75 -20.60 12.66 2.22
N SER A 76 -21.43 13.70 2.14
CA SER A 76 -21.54 14.58 0.96
C SER A 76 -20.22 15.27 0.60
N ALA A 77 -19.53 15.84 1.58
CA ALA A 77 -18.24 16.55 1.32
C ALA A 77 -17.19 15.60 0.71
N GLU A 78 -17.12 14.36 1.19
CA GLU A 78 -16.19 13.37 0.64
C GLU A 78 -16.66 12.89 -0.75
N ALA A 79 -17.97 12.72 -0.97
CA ALA A 79 -18.50 12.36 -2.28
C ALA A 79 -18.22 13.46 -3.32
N ASP A 80 -18.36 14.73 -2.94
CA ASP A 80 -18.05 15.88 -3.81
C ASP A 80 -16.56 15.92 -4.15
N ARG A 81 -15.70 15.72 -3.17
CA ARG A 81 -14.26 15.62 -3.37
C ARG A 81 -13.92 14.52 -4.36
N ARG A 82 -14.54 13.34 -4.23
CA ARG A 82 -14.32 12.20 -5.16
C ARG A 82 -14.75 12.53 -6.57
N ARG A 83 -15.91 13.17 -6.74
CA ARG A 83 -16.37 13.64 -8.07
C ARG A 83 -15.37 14.59 -8.70
N GLY A 84 -14.84 15.55 -7.93
CA GLY A 84 -13.77 16.45 -8.41
C GLY A 84 -12.54 15.67 -8.89
N MET A 85 -12.09 14.68 -8.14
CA MET A 85 -10.95 13.83 -8.54
C MET A 85 -11.23 13.06 -9.84
N HIS A 86 -12.43 12.54 -10.03
CA HIS A 86 -12.80 11.87 -11.29
C HIS A 86 -12.76 12.83 -12.47
N GLY A 87 -13.15 14.08 -12.28
CA GLY A 87 -13.13 15.11 -13.34
C GLY A 87 -11.73 15.42 -13.88
N VAL A 88 -10.70 15.29 -13.05
CA VAL A 88 -9.31 15.56 -13.45
C VAL A 88 -8.50 14.31 -13.78
N LEU A 89 -9.05 13.11 -13.60
CA LEU A 89 -8.31 11.87 -13.80
C LEU A 89 -7.84 11.66 -15.24
N GLY A 90 -8.71 11.90 -16.22
CA GLY A 90 -8.38 11.75 -17.65
C GLY A 90 -7.19 12.63 -18.07
N PRO A 91 -7.21 13.95 -17.80
CA PRO A 91 -6.04 14.82 -18.02
C PRO A 91 -4.76 14.35 -17.33
N ASN A 92 -4.84 13.84 -16.09
CA ASN A 92 -3.65 13.30 -15.39
C ASN A 92 -3.11 12.04 -16.05
N ILE A 93 -3.97 11.14 -16.52
CA ILE A 93 -3.56 9.94 -17.27
C ILE A 93 -2.83 10.35 -18.55
N ALA A 94 -3.37 11.29 -19.31
CA ALA A 94 -2.77 11.77 -20.56
C ALA A 94 -1.40 12.41 -20.30
N LEU A 95 -1.27 13.21 -19.24
CA LEU A 95 0.00 13.83 -18.82
C LEU A 95 1.05 12.77 -18.45
N LEU A 96 0.66 11.76 -17.67
CA LEU A 96 1.56 10.66 -17.27
C LEU A 96 2.00 9.83 -18.47
N ASP A 97 1.10 9.58 -19.42
CA ASP A 97 1.43 8.88 -20.66
C ASP A 97 2.41 9.68 -21.53
N GLN A 98 2.19 10.99 -21.67
CA GLN A 98 3.11 11.85 -22.37
C GLN A 98 4.51 11.84 -21.75
N ILE A 99 4.62 11.98 -20.41
CA ILE A 99 5.90 11.93 -19.71
C ILE A 99 6.58 10.58 -19.93
N ALA A 100 5.81 9.48 -19.87
CA ALA A 100 6.33 8.14 -20.08
C ALA A 100 6.93 7.98 -21.49
N GLN A 101 6.24 8.47 -22.52
CA GLN A 101 6.71 8.45 -23.92
C GLN A 101 7.98 9.30 -24.09
N GLU A 102 8.01 10.52 -23.55
CA GLU A 102 9.15 11.42 -23.63
C GLU A 102 10.40 10.86 -22.94
N GLU A 103 10.23 10.19 -21.81
CA GLU A 103 11.32 9.54 -21.05
C GLU A 103 11.70 8.15 -21.59
N GLY A 104 10.94 7.60 -22.53
CA GLY A 104 11.14 6.23 -23.00
C GLY A 104 10.88 5.18 -21.94
N ILE A 105 9.95 5.43 -21.01
CA ILE A 105 9.61 4.56 -19.89
C ILE A 105 8.32 3.82 -20.17
N GLN A 106 8.28 2.52 -19.89
CA GLN A 106 7.04 1.77 -19.80
C GLN A 106 6.45 1.89 -18.40
N ILE A 107 5.21 2.36 -18.32
CA ILE A 107 4.47 2.49 -17.06
C ILE A 107 3.22 1.62 -17.12
N LEU A 108 2.94 0.86 -16.06
CA LEU A 108 1.70 0.12 -15.92
C LEU A 108 0.81 0.79 -14.86
N GLY A 109 -0.39 1.21 -15.25
CA GLY A 109 -1.41 1.69 -14.35
C GLY A 109 -2.10 0.52 -13.65
N GLY A 110 -2.04 0.50 -12.33
CA GLY A 110 -2.59 -0.59 -11.53
C GLY A 110 -3.66 -0.19 -10.54
N LYS A 111 -4.05 -1.14 -9.71
CA LYS A 111 -5.10 -1.00 -8.69
C LYS A 111 -6.36 -0.31 -9.24
N GLY A 112 -6.68 0.90 -8.78
CA GLY A 112 -7.83 1.66 -9.24
C GLY A 112 -7.86 1.88 -10.73
N LEU A 113 -6.75 2.24 -11.31
CA LEU A 113 -6.63 2.53 -12.74
C LEU A 113 -6.84 1.28 -13.60
N GLY A 114 -6.36 0.12 -13.12
CA GLY A 114 -6.46 -1.15 -13.86
C GLY A 114 -7.88 -1.74 -13.91
N VAL A 115 -8.74 -1.48 -12.92
CA VAL A 115 -10.09 -2.09 -12.84
C VAL A 115 -11.24 -1.12 -13.09
N ARG A 116 -11.02 0.20 -13.08
CA ARG A 116 -12.12 1.17 -13.16
C ARG A 116 -13.00 1.00 -14.41
N ARG A 117 -12.40 0.62 -15.54
CA ARG A 117 -13.12 0.39 -16.82
C ARG A 117 -14.09 -0.80 -16.77
N LEU A 118 -14.00 -1.64 -15.74
CA LEU A 118 -14.92 -2.74 -15.52
C LEU A 118 -16.23 -2.27 -14.87
N TYR A 119 -16.22 -1.09 -14.24
CA TYR A 119 -17.40 -0.53 -13.59
C TYR A 119 -18.40 0.02 -14.60
N PRO A 120 -19.71 -0.17 -14.37
CA PRO A 120 -20.75 0.37 -15.26
C PRO A 120 -20.73 1.89 -15.35
N ASP A 121 -20.24 2.53 -14.29
CA ASP A 121 -19.96 3.96 -14.20
C ASP A 121 -18.63 4.10 -13.44
N GLU A 122 -17.60 4.54 -14.12
CA GLU A 122 -16.26 4.65 -13.55
C GLU A 122 -16.20 5.62 -12.35
N THR A 123 -17.16 6.55 -12.26
CA THR A 123 -17.21 7.57 -11.20
C THR A 123 -17.65 7.03 -9.83
N ILE A 124 -18.23 5.84 -9.79
CA ILE A 124 -18.64 5.21 -8.54
C ILE A 124 -17.51 4.47 -7.81
N ARG A 125 -16.40 4.22 -8.51
CA ARG A 125 -15.23 3.59 -7.89
C ARG A 125 -14.29 4.64 -7.31
N ASP A 126 -14.31 4.81 -6.02
CA ASP A 126 -13.44 5.76 -5.33
C ASP A 126 -11.95 5.40 -5.45
N PHE A 127 -11.11 6.43 -5.56
CA PHE A 127 -9.65 6.33 -5.48
C PHE A 127 -9.07 7.51 -4.71
N ASN A 128 -7.81 7.44 -4.28
CA ASN A 128 -7.10 8.52 -3.58
C ASN A 128 -5.90 9.04 -4.36
N ASP A 129 -5.33 8.19 -5.19
CA ASP A 129 -4.05 8.32 -5.83
C ASP A 129 -4.04 7.55 -7.15
N ILE A 130 -3.09 7.82 -7.99
CA ILE A 130 -2.80 7.05 -9.18
C ILE A 130 -1.64 6.12 -8.86
N ASP A 131 -1.89 4.81 -8.87
CA ASP A 131 -0.86 3.79 -8.66
C ASP A 131 -0.21 3.43 -10.00
N LEU A 132 1.08 3.70 -10.12
CA LEU A 132 1.91 3.40 -11.27
C LEU A 132 2.95 2.36 -10.90
N PHE A 133 3.22 1.45 -11.82
CA PHE A 133 4.26 0.44 -11.68
C PHE A 133 5.25 0.59 -12.82
N VAL A 134 6.53 0.61 -12.49
CA VAL A 134 7.64 0.62 -13.44
C VAL A 134 8.58 -0.54 -13.13
N ARG A 135 9.33 -0.98 -14.15
CA ARG A 135 10.18 -2.18 -14.02
C ARG A 135 11.36 -1.94 -13.09
N THR A 136 12.04 -0.80 -13.25
CA THR A 136 13.32 -0.53 -12.59
C THR A 136 13.24 0.67 -11.65
N ARG A 137 14.19 0.76 -10.73
CA ARG A 137 14.37 1.92 -9.86
C ARG A 137 14.76 3.17 -10.65
N ASP A 138 15.56 3.00 -11.70
CA ASP A 138 15.96 4.13 -12.55
C ASP A 138 14.77 4.75 -13.26
N ASP A 139 13.89 3.94 -13.85
CA ASP A 139 12.64 4.42 -14.43
C ASP A 139 11.78 5.17 -13.41
N ALA A 140 11.65 4.62 -12.19
CA ALA A 140 10.91 5.27 -11.11
C ALA A 140 11.55 6.62 -10.73
N SER A 141 12.88 6.68 -10.66
CA SER A 141 13.63 7.89 -10.31
C SER A 141 13.51 8.97 -11.39
N ARG A 142 13.58 8.59 -12.67
CA ARG A 142 13.40 9.51 -13.81
C ARG A 142 12.00 10.11 -13.81
N LEU A 143 10.97 9.25 -13.71
CA LEU A 143 9.59 9.68 -13.63
C LEU A 143 9.34 10.59 -12.41
N CYS A 144 9.82 10.19 -11.24
CA CYS A 144 9.73 10.97 -10.01
C CYS A 144 10.38 12.36 -10.16
N ARG A 145 11.56 12.43 -10.80
CA ARG A 145 12.28 13.69 -11.05
C ARG A 145 11.45 14.62 -11.93
N ARG A 146 10.89 14.13 -13.03
CA ARG A 146 10.04 14.92 -13.94
C ARG A 146 8.84 15.50 -13.18
N LEU A 147 8.11 14.66 -12.43
CA LEU A 147 6.95 15.11 -11.66
C LEU A 147 7.32 16.16 -10.61
N ARG A 148 8.46 16.00 -9.93
CA ARG A 148 8.88 16.94 -8.89
C ARG A 148 9.43 18.24 -9.44
N VAL A 149 10.28 18.20 -10.46
CA VAL A 149 10.97 19.39 -10.99
C VAL A 149 10.02 20.22 -11.85
N GLU A 150 9.24 19.60 -12.71
CA GLU A 150 8.41 20.32 -13.68
C GLU A 150 7.01 20.64 -13.16
N LEU A 151 6.43 19.73 -12.35
CA LEU A 151 5.05 19.87 -11.88
C LEU A 151 4.94 20.22 -10.40
N GLY A 152 6.06 20.27 -9.68
CA GLY A 152 6.11 20.69 -8.27
C GLY A 152 5.62 19.66 -7.27
N TYR A 153 5.52 18.39 -7.65
CA TYR A 153 5.18 17.31 -6.72
C TYR A 153 6.17 17.23 -5.55
N GLN A 154 5.68 16.81 -4.40
CA GLN A 154 6.48 16.62 -3.20
C GLN A 154 6.34 15.19 -2.68
N TYR A 155 7.35 14.67 -1.98
CA TYR A 155 7.21 13.38 -1.32
C TYR A 155 6.12 13.46 -0.25
N GLN A 156 5.22 12.46 -0.25
CA GLN A 156 4.33 12.27 0.88
C GLN A 156 5.12 11.79 2.09
N ARG A 157 4.74 12.25 3.28
CA ARG A 157 5.29 11.77 4.56
C ARG A 157 6.81 11.81 4.64
N GLN A 158 7.34 12.80 5.32
CA GLN A 158 8.76 12.92 5.68
C GLN A 158 9.71 13.19 4.51
N GLU A 159 9.19 13.60 3.37
CA GLU A 159 10.00 14.01 2.23
C GLU A 159 10.98 12.92 1.73
N LEU A 160 10.65 11.65 1.96
CA LEU A 160 11.50 10.51 1.65
C LEU A 160 10.75 9.40 0.91
N PRO A 161 11.38 8.75 -0.06
CA PRO A 161 10.83 7.57 -0.71
C PRO A 161 10.76 6.37 0.25
N TRP A 162 9.94 5.39 -0.09
CA TRP A 162 9.78 4.14 0.64
C TRP A 162 10.51 3.01 -0.06
N PHE A 163 11.82 2.91 0.13
CA PHE A 163 12.59 1.78 -0.38
C PHE A 163 12.70 0.69 0.66
N LYS A 164 12.76 -0.53 0.18
CA LYS A 164 12.85 -1.75 0.97
C LYS A 164 13.90 -2.67 0.35
N TYR A 165 14.52 -3.46 1.19
CA TYR A 165 15.46 -4.48 0.77
C TYR A 165 14.97 -5.86 1.17
N ASP A 166 14.86 -6.78 0.20
CA ASP A 166 14.66 -8.21 0.44
C ASP A 166 16.02 -8.91 0.45
N PRO A 167 16.52 -9.34 1.62
CA PRO A 167 17.85 -9.94 1.73
C PRO A 167 17.94 -11.38 1.20
N GLU A 168 16.82 -12.07 0.95
CA GLU A 168 16.83 -13.42 0.37
C GLU A 168 16.93 -13.38 -1.15
N ARG A 169 16.34 -12.35 -1.76
CA ARG A 169 16.38 -12.16 -3.23
C ARG A 169 17.43 -11.15 -3.66
N HIS A 170 18.11 -10.52 -2.69
CA HIS A 170 19.05 -9.42 -2.92
C HIS A 170 18.45 -8.28 -3.76
N LEU A 171 17.18 -7.98 -3.52
CA LEU A 171 16.35 -7.11 -4.33
C LEU A 171 15.97 -5.83 -3.58
N VAL A 172 16.17 -4.69 -4.24
CA VAL A 172 15.59 -3.41 -3.79
C VAL A 172 14.31 -3.17 -4.56
N TYR A 173 13.25 -2.90 -3.82
CA TYR A 173 11.93 -2.55 -4.36
C TYR A 173 11.30 -1.44 -3.50
N GLY A 174 10.30 -0.78 -4.01
CA GLY A 174 9.69 0.28 -3.22
C GLY A 174 8.77 1.19 -3.98
N GLN A 175 8.57 2.38 -3.41
CA GLN A 175 7.70 3.37 -4.01
C GLN A 175 8.19 4.80 -3.74
N PHE A 176 7.89 5.67 -4.68
CA PHE A 176 7.87 7.11 -4.51
C PHE A 176 6.40 7.53 -4.36
N ALA A 177 5.99 7.85 -3.14
CA ALA A 177 4.67 8.37 -2.88
C ALA A 177 4.71 9.91 -3.00
N LEU A 178 4.04 10.44 -4.01
CA LEU A 178 4.09 11.85 -4.36
C LEU A 178 2.73 12.52 -4.10
N ALA A 179 2.77 13.65 -3.41
CA ALA A 179 1.62 14.53 -3.23
C ALA A 179 1.63 15.59 -4.32
N ALA A 180 0.47 15.82 -4.94
CA ALA A 180 0.26 16.94 -5.81
C ALA A 180 0.40 18.28 -5.05
N PRO A 181 0.96 19.33 -5.68
CA PRO A 181 1.09 20.61 -5.01
C PRO A 181 -0.29 21.21 -4.70
N PRO A 182 -0.50 21.77 -3.49
CA PRO A 182 -1.80 22.33 -3.12
C PRO A 182 -2.31 23.43 -4.05
N ALA A 183 -1.41 24.13 -4.75
CA ALA A 183 -1.74 25.16 -5.72
C ALA A 183 -2.24 24.59 -7.07
N ARG A 184 -2.18 23.27 -7.27
CA ARG A 184 -2.56 22.59 -8.50
C ARG A 184 -3.67 21.56 -8.22
N PRO A 185 -4.93 21.99 -7.99
CA PRO A 185 -6.06 21.11 -7.70
C PRO A 185 -6.44 20.21 -8.90
N ASP A 186 -5.91 20.50 -10.07
CA ASP A 186 -6.00 19.73 -11.30
C ASP A 186 -5.09 18.52 -11.33
N LEU A 187 -4.15 18.38 -10.38
CA LEU A 187 -3.23 17.25 -10.27
C LEU A 187 -3.68 16.29 -9.16
N LEU A 188 -3.46 15.01 -9.38
CA LEU A 188 -3.73 13.91 -8.44
C LEU A 188 -2.44 13.42 -7.80
N ASN A 189 -2.54 12.90 -6.58
CA ASN A 189 -1.42 12.20 -5.96
C ASN A 189 -1.03 10.98 -6.80
N VAL A 190 0.28 10.67 -6.82
CA VAL A 190 0.85 9.59 -7.61
C VAL A 190 1.74 8.72 -6.73
N ASP A 191 1.50 7.41 -6.74
CA ASP A 191 2.36 6.42 -6.12
C ASP A 191 3.09 5.63 -7.23
N ILE A 192 4.41 5.82 -7.34
CA ILE A 192 5.25 5.12 -8.33
C ILE A 192 5.91 3.94 -7.63
N HIS A 193 5.52 2.73 -7.98
CA HIS A 193 6.10 1.48 -7.48
C HIS A 193 7.13 0.95 -8.47
N PHE A 194 8.23 0.39 -7.97
CA PHE A 194 9.24 -0.26 -8.80
C PHE A 194 9.68 -1.60 -8.20
N GLY A 195 10.08 -2.50 -9.07
CA GLY A 195 10.46 -3.85 -8.69
C GLY A 195 9.26 -4.66 -8.19
N ASP A 196 9.51 -5.53 -7.25
CA ASP A 196 8.47 -6.33 -6.62
C ASP A 196 7.54 -5.47 -5.77
N TYR A 197 6.31 -5.94 -5.61
CA TYR A 197 5.29 -5.21 -4.85
C TYR A 197 4.95 -5.91 -3.53
N SER A 198 4.93 -5.14 -2.47
CA SER A 198 4.48 -5.60 -1.15
C SER A 198 3.95 -4.44 -0.32
N VAL A 199 2.77 -4.62 0.26
CA VAL A 199 2.24 -3.71 1.26
C VAL A 199 2.74 -4.11 2.64
N ARG A 200 3.37 -3.17 3.34
CA ARG A 200 3.85 -3.35 4.72
C ARG A 200 4.72 -4.60 4.93
N HIS A 201 5.48 -4.98 3.91
CA HIS A 201 6.40 -6.12 3.93
C HIS A 201 5.73 -7.50 4.07
N CYS A 202 4.49 -7.59 3.64
CA CYS A 202 3.72 -8.80 3.68
C CYS A 202 3.40 -9.24 2.24
N GLY A 203 3.72 -10.48 1.87
CA GLY A 203 3.34 -11.04 0.58
C GLY A 203 4.01 -10.33 -0.60
N LEU A 204 5.21 -10.73 -0.96
CA LEU A 204 5.97 -10.14 -2.05
C LEU A 204 5.51 -10.68 -3.40
N LEU A 205 4.95 -9.80 -4.24
CA LEU A 205 4.52 -10.09 -5.60
C LEU A 205 5.63 -9.77 -6.59
N GLY A 206 6.02 -10.73 -7.42
CA GLY A 206 7.03 -10.57 -8.47
C GLY A 206 6.45 -9.86 -9.70
N LEU A 207 6.17 -8.57 -9.61
CA LEU A 207 5.55 -7.81 -10.69
C LEU A 207 6.44 -7.62 -11.92
N PRO A 208 7.77 -7.47 -11.84
CA PRO A 208 8.59 -7.30 -13.05
C PRO A 208 8.40 -8.40 -14.09
N ALA A 209 8.06 -9.62 -13.66
CA ALA A 209 7.77 -10.72 -14.57
C ALA A 209 6.43 -10.56 -15.35
N THR A 210 5.57 -9.65 -14.92
CA THR A 210 4.26 -9.40 -15.56
C THR A 210 4.30 -8.25 -16.57
N PHE A 211 5.44 -7.54 -16.68
CA PHE A 211 5.59 -6.46 -17.65
C PHE A 211 5.68 -7.04 -19.06
N PRO A 212 4.78 -6.65 -19.97
CA PRO A 212 4.88 -7.05 -21.37
C PRO A 212 6.10 -6.41 -22.03
N GLU A 213 6.50 -6.92 -23.19
CA GLU A 213 7.55 -6.31 -24.01
C GLU A 213 7.00 -5.17 -24.90
N ASP A 214 6.25 -4.25 -24.30
CA ASP A 214 5.56 -3.18 -25.02
C ASP A 214 6.40 -1.90 -25.11
N ALA A 215 5.93 -1.00 -25.97
CA ALA A 215 6.52 0.32 -26.19
C ALA A 215 6.42 1.22 -24.94
N PRO A 216 7.23 2.28 -24.87
CA PRO A 216 7.06 3.34 -23.87
C PRO A 216 5.64 3.89 -23.84
N GLY A 217 5.22 4.37 -22.66
CA GLY A 217 3.88 4.91 -22.44
C GLY A 217 3.17 4.26 -21.27
N LEU A 218 1.92 4.68 -21.04
CA LEU A 218 1.09 4.19 -19.95
C LEU A 218 0.14 3.08 -20.43
N HIS A 219 0.36 1.89 -19.95
CA HIS A 219 -0.42 0.69 -20.22
C HIS A 219 -1.19 0.25 -18.97
N SER A 220 -2.07 -0.74 -19.11
CA SER A 220 -2.75 -1.34 -17.95
C SER A 220 -1.95 -2.52 -17.40
N LEU A 221 -1.83 -2.59 -16.08
CA LEU A 221 -1.32 -3.79 -15.42
C LEU A 221 -2.23 -4.99 -15.78
N PRO A 222 -1.69 -6.17 -16.13
CA PRO A 222 -2.50 -7.38 -16.35
C PRO A 222 -3.48 -7.60 -15.19
N LEU A 223 -4.70 -8.01 -15.51
CA LEU A 223 -5.81 -8.04 -14.55
C LEU A 223 -5.51 -8.93 -13.35
N GLU A 224 -4.87 -10.08 -13.57
CA GLU A 224 -4.48 -11.03 -12.53
C GLU A 224 -3.45 -10.41 -11.56
N ALA A 225 -2.44 -9.75 -12.11
CA ALA A 225 -1.43 -9.03 -11.31
C ALA A 225 -2.08 -7.88 -10.53
N ASN A 226 -3.02 -7.18 -11.15
CA ASN A 226 -3.76 -6.09 -10.52
C ASN A 226 -4.63 -6.59 -9.37
N LEU A 227 -5.35 -7.69 -9.54
CA LEU A 227 -6.13 -8.33 -8.47
C LEU A 227 -5.22 -8.83 -7.33
N ALA A 228 -4.05 -9.40 -7.66
CA ALA A 228 -3.09 -9.81 -6.65
C ALA A 228 -2.58 -8.60 -5.83
N CYS A 229 -2.37 -7.43 -6.45
CA CYS A 229 -2.05 -6.18 -5.73
C CYS A 229 -3.20 -5.73 -4.82
N ILE A 230 -4.46 -5.87 -5.24
CA ILE A 230 -5.64 -5.54 -4.42
C ILE A 230 -5.72 -6.46 -3.20
N VAL A 231 -5.53 -7.77 -3.39
CA VAL A 231 -5.48 -8.73 -2.28
C VAL A 231 -4.33 -8.41 -1.32
N ASN A 232 -3.15 -8.04 -1.84
CA ASN A 232 -2.00 -7.64 -1.05
C ASN A 232 -2.30 -6.38 -0.21
N ASN A 233 -3.04 -5.42 -0.77
CA ASN A 233 -3.49 -4.24 -0.02
C ASN A 233 -4.42 -4.61 1.14
N ALA A 234 -5.42 -5.47 0.89
CA ALA A 234 -6.32 -5.95 1.92
C ALA A 234 -5.56 -6.67 3.05
N ALA A 235 -4.56 -7.48 2.68
CA ALA A 235 -3.66 -8.13 3.63
C ALA A 235 -2.86 -7.12 4.45
N GLY A 236 -2.25 -6.13 3.79
CA GLY A 236 -1.48 -5.09 4.46
C GLY A 236 -2.32 -4.20 5.38
N ASP A 237 -3.58 -3.94 5.03
CA ASP A 237 -4.52 -3.19 5.85
C ASP A 237 -5.20 -4.07 6.93
N TYR A 238 -5.10 -5.38 6.79
CA TYR A 238 -5.82 -6.38 7.58
C TYR A 238 -7.33 -6.10 7.60
N PHE A 239 -7.85 -5.68 6.46
CA PHE A 239 -9.22 -5.26 6.29
C PHE A 239 -9.63 -5.39 4.83
N VAL A 240 -10.88 -5.86 4.59
CA VAL A 240 -11.49 -5.91 3.26
C VAL A 240 -12.48 -4.77 3.11
N THR A 241 -12.26 -3.92 2.12
CA THR A 241 -13.21 -2.86 1.75
C THR A 241 -14.29 -3.37 0.78
N ALA A 242 -15.39 -2.64 0.65
CA ALA A 242 -16.37 -2.94 -0.40
C ALA A 242 -15.79 -2.69 -1.81
N LYS A 243 -14.80 -1.82 -1.91
CA LYS A 243 -14.06 -1.62 -3.16
C LYS A 243 -13.34 -2.89 -3.60
N ASP A 244 -12.67 -3.59 -2.66
CA ASP A 244 -11.93 -4.83 -2.97
C ASP A 244 -12.89 -5.95 -3.40
N THR A 245 -14.07 -6.07 -2.77
CA THR A 245 -15.09 -7.04 -3.16
C THR A 245 -15.71 -6.72 -4.51
N ASN A 246 -15.98 -5.45 -4.82
CA ASN A 246 -16.50 -5.05 -6.13
C ASN A 246 -15.46 -5.22 -7.25
N ASP A 247 -14.20 -4.90 -6.99
CA ASP A 247 -13.10 -5.11 -7.94
C ASP A 247 -12.99 -6.61 -8.30
N LEU A 248 -13.08 -7.51 -7.32
CA LEU A 248 -13.10 -8.95 -7.56
C LEU A 248 -14.36 -9.36 -8.34
N LEU A 249 -15.56 -8.92 -7.91
CA LEU A 249 -16.85 -9.25 -8.53
C LEU A 249 -16.85 -8.96 -10.03
N LEU A 250 -16.42 -7.76 -10.42
CA LEU A 250 -16.40 -7.33 -11.82
C LEU A 250 -15.35 -8.04 -12.66
N SER A 251 -14.36 -8.63 -12.01
CA SER A 251 -13.26 -9.30 -12.67
C SER A 251 -13.51 -10.80 -12.90
N LEU A 252 -14.46 -11.44 -12.17
CA LEU A 252 -14.65 -12.89 -12.11
C LEU A 252 -14.73 -13.61 -13.46
N SER A 253 -15.31 -12.97 -14.49
CA SER A 253 -15.44 -13.54 -15.84
C SER A 253 -14.33 -13.12 -16.81
N ARG A 254 -13.28 -12.44 -16.34
CA ARG A 254 -12.32 -11.74 -17.20
C ARG A 254 -10.86 -12.09 -16.96
N PHE A 255 -10.55 -12.89 -15.94
CA PHE A 255 -9.18 -13.25 -15.59
C PHE A 255 -8.92 -14.74 -15.68
N ASP A 256 -7.66 -15.11 -15.91
CA ASP A 256 -7.22 -16.50 -15.82
C ASP A 256 -6.98 -16.87 -14.34
N LEU A 257 -7.84 -17.77 -13.85
CA LEU A 257 -7.81 -18.29 -12.49
C LEU A 257 -6.47 -18.96 -12.12
N ASN A 258 -5.83 -19.63 -13.10
CA ASN A 258 -4.56 -20.30 -12.85
C ASN A 258 -3.45 -19.28 -12.62
N THR A 259 -3.35 -18.26 -13.45
CA THR A 259 -2.36 -17.17 -13.34
C THR A 259 -2.55 -16.40 -12.04
N LEU A 260 -3.80 -16.00 -11.70
CA LEU A 260 -4.08 -15.39 -10.40
C LEU A 260 -3.69 -16.31 -9.25
N GLY A 261 -4.06 -17.58 -9.31
CA GLY A 261 -3.74 -18.57 -8.28
C GLY A 261 -2.23 -18.75 -8.07
N VAL A 262 -1.43 -18.67 -9.13
CA VAL A 262 0.04 -18.71 -9.03
C VAL A 262 0.56 -17.49 -8.26
N LEU A 263 0.16 -16.27 -8.65
CA LEU A 263 0.59 -15.03 -8.00
C LEU A 263 0.19 -15.00 -6.52
N ILE A 264 -1.04 -15.38 -6.20
CA ILE A 264 -1.57 -15.42 -4.83
C ILE A 264 -0.78 -16.41 -3.96
N ARG A 265 -0.52 -17.64 -4.48
CA ARG A 265 0.27 -18.66 -3.73
C ARG A 265 1.72 -18.24 -3.53
N GLN A 266 2.36 -17.65 -4.55
CA GLN A 266 3.74 -17.15 -4.43
C GLN A 266 3.85 -16.10 -3.33
N ALA A 267 2.88 -15.19 -3.24
CA ALA A 267 2.80 -14.17 -2.21
C ALA A 267 2.18 -14.65 -0.90
N ARG A 268 1.68 -15.92 -0.85
CA ARG A 268 0.97 -16.50 0.32
C ARG A 268 -0.21 -15.67 0.79
N LEU A 269 -1.02 -15.26 -0.15
CA LEU A 269 -2.19 -14.42 0.06
C LEU A 269 -3.51 -15.20 -0.02
N ASP A 270 -3.46 -16.54 -0.09
CA ASP A 270 -4.63 -17.43 -0.27
C ASP A 270 -5.73 -17.15 0.76
N GLY A 271 -5.36 -17.04 2.04
CA GLY A 271 -6.31 -16.76 3.12
C GLY A 271 -6.96 -15.38 3.02
N PHE A 272 -6.25 -14.37 2.48
CA PHE A 272 -6.82 -13.04 2.26
C PHE A 272 -7.74 -13.01 1.05
N LEU A 273 -7.40 -13.69 -0.03
CA LEU A 273 -8.32 -13.88 -1.15
C LEU A 273 -9.61 -14.58 -0.69
N ALA A 274 -9.49 -15.65 0.09
CA ALA A 274 -10.64 -16.34 0.67
C ALA A 274 -11.49 -15.41 1.55
N SER A 275 -10.87 -14.49 2.28
CA SER A 275 -11.59 -13.49 3.11
C SER A 275 -12.31 -12.44 2.26
N ILE A 276 -11.74 -12.03 1.12
CA ILE A 276 -12.43 -11.14 0.16
C ILE A 276 -13.65 -11.86 -0.44
N VAL A 277 -13.49 -13.14 -0.81
CA VAL A 277 -14.59 -13.98 -1.32
C VAL A 277 -15.70 -14.13 -0.29
N ALA A 278 -15.37 -14.39 0.97
CA ALA A 278 -16.35 -14.48 2.04
C ALA A 278 -17.11 -13.15 2.22
N ALA A 279 -16.38 -12.03 2.27
CA ALA A 279 -16.99 -10.69 2.38
C ALA A 279 -17.86 -10.34 1.16
N LEU A 280 -17.48 -10.80 -0.02
CA LEU A 280 -18.29 -10.65 -1.24
C LEU A 280 -19.62 -11.41 -1.12
N ARG A 281 -19.58 -12.67 -0.71
CA ARG A 281 -20.78 -13.50 -0.50
C ARG A 281 -21.71 -12.93 0.56
N ASP A 282 -21.16 -12.33 1.61
CA ASP A 282 -21.94 -11.75 2.70
C ASP A 282 -22.65 -10.45 2.29
N SER A 283 -22.08 -9.69 1.35
CA SER A 283 -22.56 -8.36 0.98
C SER A 283 -23.27 -8.28 -0.37
N SER A 284 -23.13 -9.29 -1.23
CA SER A 284 -23.58 -9.26 -2.62
C SER A 284 -24.50 -10.44 -2.95
N THR A 285 -25.45 -10.20 -3.83
CA THR A 285 -26.20 -11.26 -4.53
C THR A 285 -25.37 -11.70 -5.72
N LEU A 286 -25.03 -12.98 -5.78
CA LEU A 286 -24.19 -13.54 -6.83
C LEU A 286 -25.05 -14.37 -7.82
N THR A 287 -24.69 -14.36 -9.08
CA THR A 287 -25.25 -15.29 -10.08
C THR A 287 -24.62 -16.69 -9.91
N ASP A 288 -25.29 -17.71 -10.48
CA ASP A 288 -24.76 -19.08 -10.44
C ASP A 288 -23.39 -19.18 -11.16
N GLU A 289 -23.20 -18.40 -12.22
CA GLU A 289 -21.91 -18.31 -12.93
C GLU A 289 -20.81 -17.70 -12.07
N GLN A 290 -21.10 -16.60 -11.34
CA GLN A 290 -20.18 -15.98 -10.42
C GLN A 290 -19.82 -16.91 -9.27
N GLU A 291 -20.80 -17.63 -8.69
CA GLU A 291 -20.55 -18.63 -7.66
C GLU A 291 -19.73 -19.81 -8.19
N ALA A 292 -19.95 -20.23 -9.43
CA ALA A 292 -19.12 -21.26 -10.06
C ALA A 292 -17.67 -20.80 -10.21
N ALA A 293 -17.43 -19.59 -10.71
CA ALA A 293 -16.09 -19.02 -10.82
C ALA A 293 -15.40 -18.91 -9.47
N LEU A 294 -16.11 -18.50 -8.40
CA LEU A 294 -15.54 -18.42 -7.05
C LEU A 294 -15.20 -19.77 -6.44
N ARG A 295 -15.84 -20.88 -6.88
CA ARG A 295 -15.50 -22.25 -6.41
C ARG A 295 -14.21 -22.78 -7.05
N GLU A 296 -13.80 -22.24 -8.18
CA GLU A 296 -12.56 -22.62 -8.86
C GLU A 296 -11.32 -21.98 -8.18
N LEU A 297 -11.53 -20.93 -7.37
CA LEU A 297 -10.44 -20.32 -6.62
C LEU A 297 -9.85 -21.32 -5.60
N PRO A 298 -8.53 -21.27 -5.33
CA PRO A 298 -7.89 -22.18 -4.39
C PRO A 298 -8.60 -22.16 -3.03
N PRO A 299 -8.98 -23.33 -2.49
CA PRO A 299 -9.57 -23.38 -1.16
C PRO A 299 -8.54 -22.95 -0.12
N ALA A 300 -8.91 -22.00 0.74
CA ALA A 300 -8.06 -21.54 1.82
C ALA A 300 -8.92 -21.19 3.04
N ARG A 301 -8.29 -21.28 4.22
CA ARG A 301 -8.92 -20.81 5.44
C ARG A 301 -8.99 -19.28 5.42
N THR A 302 -10.16 -18.75 5.68
CA THR A 302 -10.36 -17.30 5.81
C THR A 302 -9.65 -16.77 7.06
N HIS A 303 -9.09 -15.55 6.95
CA HIS A 303 -8.64 -14.82 8.12
C HIS A 303 -9.83 -14.11 8.79
N GLU A 304 -9.85 -14.10 10.10
CA GLU A 304 -10.77 -13.24 10.85
C GLU A 304 -10.28 -11.80 10.73
N LEU A 305 -10.65 -11.15 9.62
CA LEU A 305 -10.32 -9.75 9.40
C LEU A 305 -11.17 -8.86 10.29
N SER A 306 -10.63 -7.73 10.69
CA SER A 306 -11.39 -6.74 11.42
C SER A 306 -12.64 -6.35 10.62
N PRO A 307 -13.86 -6.42 11.18
CA PRO A 307 -15.07 -5.96 10.49
C PRO A 307 -15.10 -4.44 10.32
N LYS A 308 -14.19 -3.72 10.97
CA LYS A 308 -14.05 -2.27 10.90
C LYS A 308 -12.64 -1.91 10.48
N PRO A 309 -12.48 -0.91 9.61
CA PRO A 309 -11.21 -0.27 9.41
C PRO A 309 -10.91 0.58 10.65
N ASP A 310 -10.41 -0.05 11.69
CA ASP A 310 -9.95 0.68 12.86
C ASP A 310 -8.66 1.41 12.50
N GLY A 311 -8.79 2.42 11.64
CA GLY A 311 -7.70 3.30 11.23
C GLY A 311 -7.04 4.00 12.42
N GLN A 312 -7.68 3.93 13.58
CA GLN A 312 -7.24 4.51 14.83
C GLN A 312 -6.69 3.47 15.81
N ASN A 313 -7.04 2.20 15.68
CA ASN A 313 -6.54 1.17 16.58
C ASN A 313 -5.24 0.55 16.05
N TRP A 314 -4.13 1.24 16.32
CA TRP A 314 -2.81 0.75 15.95
C TRP A 314 -2.48 -0.64 16.52
N GLY A 315 -3.07 -1.02 17.66
CA GLY A 315 -2.87 -2.33 18.28
C GLY A 315 -3.43 -3.47 17.42
N VAL A 316 -4.64 -3.32 16.88
CA VAL A 316 -5.26 -4.30 15.98
C VAL A 316 -4.46 -4.43 14.69
N ARG A 317 -4.05 -3.31 14.09
CA ARG A 317 -3.20 -3.33 12.90
C ARG A 317 -1.84 -3.95 13.15
N CYS A 318 -1.24 -3.66 14.30
CA CYS A 318 0.03 -4.26 14.71
C CYS A 318 -0.10 -5.78 14.83
N LEU A 319 -1.13 -6.25 15.54
CA LEU A 319 -1.42 -7.67 15.69
C LEU A 319 -1.72 -8.32 14.33
N GLY A 320 -2.59 -7.72 13.53
CA GLY A 320 -2.94 -8.22 12.20
C GLY A 320 -1.72 -8.34 11.29
N THR A 321 -0.87 -7.31 11.24
CA THR A 321 0.38 -7.34 10.46
C THR A 321 1.33 -8.42 10.99
N ALA A 322 1.44 -8.59 12.32
CA ALA A 322 2.28 -9.61 12.91
C ALA A 322 1.77 -11.01 12.60
N LEU A 323 0.47 -11.26 12.71
CA LEU A 323 -0.17 -12.53 12.37
C LEU A 323 0.01 -12.85 10.89
N HIS A 324 -0.27 -11.88 10.00
CA HIS A 324 -0.07 -12.06 8.57
C HIS A 324 1.39 -12.35 8.22
N ALA A 325 2.33 -11.57 8.75
CA ALA A 325 3.74 -11.84 8.56
C ALA A 325 4.13 -13.23 9.10
N PHE A 326 3.58 -13.67 10.22
CA PHE A 326 3.79 -14.99 10.78
C PHE A 326 3.27 -16.09 9.85
N GLU A 327 2.06 -15.98 9.34
CA GLU A 327 1.44 -16.97 8.46
C GLU A 327 2.12 -17.05 7.09
N THR A 328 2.43 -15.89 6.50
CA THR A 328 3.11 -15.83 5.20
C THR A 328 4.57 -16.29 5.28
N SER A 329 5.17 -16.23 6.47
CA SER A 329 6.59 -16.49 6.64
C SER A 329 6.96 -17.91 7.02
N ARG A 330 6.02 -18.73 7.46
CA ARG A 330 6.32 -20.02 8.09
C ARG A 330 7.47 -19.90 9.10
N PRO A 331 7.39 -19.01 10.10
CA PRO A 331 8.48 -18.81 11.02
C PRO A 331 8.75 -20.09 11.80
N SER A 332 9.95 -20.56 11.78
CA SER A 332 10.41 -21.57 12.71
C SER A 332 10.80 -20.87 14.03
N GLY A 333 9.89 -20.88 15.00
CA GLY A 333 10.24 -20.55 16.38
C GLY A 333 9.78 -19.19 16.92
N VAL A 334 9.67 -19.10 18.24
CA VAL A 334 9.18 -17.96 19.03
C VAL A 334 10.00 -16.69 18.80
N VAL A 335 11.32 -16.82 18.60
CA VAL A 335 12.21 -15.66 18.38
C VAL A 335 11.85 -14.90 17.10
N ARG A 336 11.49 -15.60 16.04
CA ARG A 336 11.05 -14.97 14.79
C ARG A 336 9.72 -14.25 14.95
N ALA A 337 8.73 -14.90 15.56
CA ALA A 337 7.43 -14.32 15.84
C ALA A 337 7.55 -13.04 16.67
N THR A 338 8.39 -13.07 17.69
CA THR A 338 8.65 -11.90 18.55
C THR A 338 9.28 -10.74 17.78
N ARG A 339 10.22 -11.01 16.87
CA ARG A 339 10.83 -9.97 16.01
C ARG A 339 9.82 -9.36 15.05
N ILE A 340 8.99 -10.17 14.41
CA ILE A 340 7.93 -9.70 13.51
C ILE A 340 6.95 -8.80 14.28
N ALA A 341 6.51 -9.24 15.46
CA ALA A 341 5.62 -8.46 16.31
C ALA A 341 6.27 -7.13 16.76
N ALA A 342 7.55 -7.16 17.15
CA ALA A 342 8.29 -5.96 17.54
C ALA A 342 8.44 -4.97 16.37
N ASN A 343 8.71 -5.45 15.16
CA ASN A 343 8.78 -4.63 13.96
C ASN A 343 7.43 -4.01 13.62
N ALA A 344 6.34 -4.79 13.65
CA ALA A 344 5.00 -4.29 13.43
C ALA A 344 4.62 -3.23 14.48
N PHE A 345 4.92 -3.49 15.75
CA PHE A 345 4.71 -2.54 16.83
C PHE A 345 5.49 -1.24 16.63
N SER A 346 6.77 -1.32 16.30
CA SER A 346 7.60 -0.16 16.00
C SER A 346 7.05 0.66 14.83
N TYR A 347 6.65 -0.02 13.76
CA TYR A 347 6.06 0.58 12.59
C TYR A 347 4.84 1.43 12.94
N TYR A 348 3.86 0.89 13.68
CA TYR A 348 2.62 1.58 14.01
C TYR A 348 2.81 2.65 15.10
N ARG A 349 3.57 2.35 16.15
CA ARG A 349 3.82 3.29 17.25
C ARG A 349 4.52 4.55 16.79
N LYS A 350 5.50 4.41 15.90
CA LYS A 350 6.29 5.54 15.42
C LYS A 350 5.62 6.28 14.26
N ARG A 351 4.42 5.87 13.87
CA ARG A 351 3.66 6.45 12.74
C ARG A 351 4.52 6.64 11.49
N HIS A 352 5.38 5.67 11.22
CA HIS A 352 6.33 5.70 10.11
C HIS A 352 7.34 6.86 10.13
N ARG A 353 7.53 7.56 11.24
CA ARG A 353 8.47 8.66 11.33
C ARG A 353 9.88 8.13 11.57
N LEU A 354 10.78 8.45 10.68
CA LEU A 354 12.21 8.29 10.88
C LEU A 354 12.69 9.26 11.96
N ARG A 355 13.63 8.82 12.76
CA ARG A 355 14.29 9.64 13.78
C ARG A 355 15.79 9.49 13.67
N VAL A 356 16.50 10.60 13.67
CA VAL A 356 17.94 10.59 13.78
C VAL A 356 18.32 10.57 15.25
N VAL A 357 19.19 9.65 15.64
CA VAL A 357 19.64 9.44 17.02
C VAL A 357 21.15 9.65 17.08
N ARG A 358 21.61 10.40 18.08
CA ARG A 358 23.04 10.66 18.33
C ARG A 358 23.57 9.73 19.42
N GLY A 359 24.85 9.32 19.31
CA GLY A 359 25.61 8.69 20.38
C GLY A 359 25.06 7.38 20.94
N ARG A 360 24.05 6.77 20.33
CA ARG A 360 23.57 5.43 20.65
C ARG A 360 23.84 4.50 19.48
N LYS A 361 24.30 3.30 19.78
CA LYS A 361 24.11 2.20 18.83
C LYS A 361 22.62 2.11 18.56
N VAL A 362 22.19 2.68 17.45
CA VAL A 362 20.91 2.29 16.87
C VAL A 362 21.06 0.81 16.61
N GLY A 363 20.12 0.02 17.09
CA GLY A 363 20.22 -1.43 17.00
C GLY A 363 20.64 -1.80 15.58
N GLY A 364 21.88 -2.28 15.44
CA GLY A 364 22.44 -2.64 14.14
C GLY A 364 21.51 -3.61 13.45
N LEU A 365 21.50 -3.60 12.13
CA LEU A 365 20.79 -4.63 11.38
C LEU A 365 21.28 -5.99 11.87
N PRO A 366 20.38 -6.96 12.11
CA PRO A 366 20.80 -8.30 12.52
C PRO A 366 21.86 -8.85 11.54
N SER A 367 22.85 -9.55 12.05
CA SER A 367 23.91 -10.17 11.21
C SER A 367 23.34 -11.12 10.14
N HIS A 368 22.18 -11.71 10.44
CA HIS A 368 21.42 -12.54 9.51
C HIS A 368 20.11 -11.83 9.11
N LEU A 369 20.19 -11.04 8.05
CA LEU A 369 19.00 -10.53 7.40
C LEU A 369 18.31 -11.68 6.66
N ASN A 370 16.99 -11.71 6.75
CA ASN A 370 16.15 -12.59 5.95
C ASN A 370 14.89 -11.80 5.57
N ARG A 371 14.07 -12.33 4.67
CA ARG A 371 12.86 -11.64 4.18
C ARG A 371 11.86 -11.21 5.27
N TRP A 372 12.04 -11.68 6.50
CA TRP A 372 11.28 -11.26 7.69
C TRP A 372 11.88 -10.04 8.37
N THR A 373 13.10 -9.70 8.01
CA THR A 373 13.75 -8.51 8.50
C THR A 373 13.44 -7.40 7.51
N CYS A 374 12.38 -6.69 7.77
CA CYS A 374 12.02 -5.55 6.96
C CYS A 374 13.07 -4.45 7.12
N VAL A 375 13.94 -4.32 6.14
CA VAL A 375 14.91 -3.24 6.06
C VAL A 375 14.33 -2.13 5.21
N ARG A 376 14.16 -0.96 5.82
CA ARG A 376 13.91 0.27 5.07
C ARG A 376 15.24 0.90 4.70
N LEU A 377 15.38 1.24 3.44
CA LEU A 377 16.51 1.98 2.91
C LEU A 377 16.14 3.46 2.79
N VAL A 378 17.08 4.32 3.18
CA VAL A 378 16.96 5.78 3.04
C VAL A 378 18.18 6.23 2.24
N PRO A 379 18.02 6.89 1.09
CA PRO A 379 19.13 7.45 0.32
C PRO A 379 19.97 8.37 1.20
N VAL A 380 21.28 8.27 1.10
CA VAL A 380 22.21 9.00 1.98
C VAL A 380 22.13 10.51 1.75
N ASP A 381 22.01 10.95 0.51
CA ASP A 381 21.82 12.36 0.12
C ASP A 381 20.57 12.98 0.77
N MET A 382 19.51 12.22 0.90
CA MET A 382 18.29 12.64 1.62
C MET A 382 18.45 12.52 3.14
N ALA A 383 19.11 11.45 3.62
CA ALA A 383 19.31 11.22 5.05
C ALA A 383 20.16 12.34 5.70
N VAL A 384 21.09 12.92 4.97
CA VAL A 384 21.91 14.07 5.43
C VAL A 384 21.03 15.26 5.80
N ASN A 385 19.94 15.51 5.09
CA ASN A 385 19.01 16.61 5.38
C ASN A 385 18.21 16.38 6.69
N LEU A 386 18.21 15.15 7.22
CA LEU A 386 17.61 14.85 8.53
C LEU A 386 18.57 15.11 9.70
N LEU A 387 19.84 15.37 9.44
CA LEU A 387 20.81 15.70 10.47
C LEU A 387 20.45 17.06 11.09
N PRO A 388 20.49 17.20 12.42
CA PRO A 388 20.27 18.50 13.06
C PRO A 388 21.33 19.50 12.60
N ALA A 389 20.89 20.74 12.36
CA ALA A 389 21.75 21.86 12.00
C ALA A 389 22.60 22.28 13.23
N GLU A 390 23.66 21.58 13.50
CA GLU A 390 24.67 22.01 14.48
C GLU A 390 26.07 21.93 13.87
N PRO A 391 26.99 22.83 14.34
CA PRO A 391 28.34 22.81 13.84
C PRO A 391 28.96 21.43 14.05
N VAL A 392 29.48 20.89 12.96
CA VAL A 392 30.22 19.66 12.92
C VAL A 392 31.48 19.84 13.76
N ALA A 393 31.42 19.53 15.05
CA ALA A 393 32.64 19.16 15.75
C ALA A 393 33.16 17.93 15.03
N GLN A 394 34.28 18.07 14.34
CA GLN A 394 34.96 16.95 13.68
C GLN A 394 35.28 15.91 14.76
N ALA A 395 34.37 14.95 14.93
CA ALA A 395 34.71 13.76 15.66
C ALA A 395 35.88 13.12 14.91
N PRO A 396 36.98 12.78 15.59
CA PRO A 396 38.12 12.15 14.94
C PRO A 396 37.59 10.93 14.20
N ALA A 397 37.89 10.84 12.92
CA ALA A 397 37.63 9.67 12.10
C ALA A 397 38.39 8.48 12.74
N ARG A 398 37.74 7.82 13.72
CA ARG A 398 38.17 6.49 14.07
C ARG A 398 37.91 5.65 12.84
N THR A 399 38.96 5.29 12.14
CA THR A 399 39.00 4.24 11.13
C THR A 399 38.54 2.95 11.80
N ALA A 400 37.23 2.82 11.96
CA ALA A 400 36.62 1.60 12.43
C ALA A 400 36.74 0.60 11.27
N GLU A 401 37.32 -0.56 11.54
CA GLU A 401 37.32 -1.69 10.62
C GLU A 401 35.90 -1.92 10.13
N SER A 402 35.65 -1.48 8.91
CA SER A 402 34.39 -1.76 8.22
C SER A 402 34.47 -3.20 7.73
N ARG A 403 33.61 -4.05 8.22
CA ARG A 403 33.49 -5.40 7.69
C ARG A 403 32.64 -5.33 6.42
N ARG A 404 33.30 -5.39 5.28
CA ARG A 404 32.65 -5.48 3.98
C ARG A 404 32.04 -6.87 3.85
N VAL A 405 30.72 -6.97 3.81
CA VAL A 405 30.01 -8.21 3.50
C VAL A 405 29.47 -8.05 2.08
N VAL A 406 30.19 -8.61 1.12
CA VAL A 406 29.70 -8.69 -0.27
C VAL A 406 28.56 -9.70 -0.26
N THR A 407 27.33 -9.24 -0.49
CA THR A 407 26.20 -10.12 -0.77
C THR A 407 26.30 -10.55 -2.22
N GLY A 408 26.26 -11.84 -2.49
CA GLY A 408 26.72 -12.49 -3.73
C GLY A 408 25.97 -12.20 -5.03
N ASP A 409 25.20 -11.08 -5.14
CA ASP A 409 24.54 -10.69 -6.38
C ASP A 409 24.92 -9.28 -6.82
N GLU A 410 24.93 -9.09 -8.14
CA GLU A 410 25.35 -7.91 -8.84
C GLU A 410 24.75 -6.62 -8.26
N GLY A 411 25.63 -5.72 -7.81
CA GLY A 411 25.26 -4.34 -7.48
C GLY A 411 24.85 -4.04 -6.04
N VAL A 412 24.73 -5.01 -5.13
CA VAL A 412 24.37 -4.73 -3.72
C VAL A 412 25.53 -5.04 -2.78
N GLU A 413 26.05 -4.02 -2.13
CA GLU A 413 27.09 -4.13 -1.10
C GLU A 413 26.56 -3.69 0.25
N ARG A 414 26.63 -4.55 1.27
CA ARG A 414 26.33 -4.20 2.66
C ARG A 414 27.64 -3.86 3.38
N VAL A 415 27.67 -2.73 4.05
CA VAL A 415 28.80 -2.29 4.85
C VAL A 415 28.37 -2.17 6.31
N ASP A 416 28.86 -3.08 7.15
CA ASP A 416 28.66 -3.04 8.60
C ASP A 416 29.78 -2.22 9.26
N THR A 417 29.41 -1.23 10.06
CA THR A 417 30.35 -0.36 10.77
C THR A 417 30.07 -0.39 12.27
N VAL A 418 30.95 0.18 13.07
CA VAL A 418 30.73 0.31 14.52
C VAL A 418 29.49 1.14 14.84
N ALA A 419 29.15 2.10 13.97
CA ALA A 419 28.01 2.98 14.14
C ALA A 419 26.70 2.37 13.64
N GLY A 420 26.74 1.36 12.75
CA GLY A 420 25.60 0.70 12.15
C GLY A 420 25.87 0.24 10.72
N THR A 421 24.82 0.01 9.95
CA THR A 421 24.91 -0.56 8.60
C THR A 421 24.44 0.44 7.56
N TYR A 422 25.18 0.56 6.47
CA TYR A 422 24.72 1.19 5.23
C TYR A 422 24.89 0.22 4.04
N PHE A 423 24.26 0.56 2.93
CA PHE A 423 24.28 -0.21 1.70
C PHE A 423 24.80 0.67 0.57
N ARG A 424 25.59 0.07 -0.30
CA ARG A 424 25.82 0.58 -1.65
C ARG A 424 25.05 -0.31 -2.61
N ILE A 425 24.23 0.29 -3.44
CA ILE A 425 23.41 -0.40 -4.43
C ILE A 425 23.66 0.31 -5.75
N ASP A 426 24.32 -0.39 -6.67
CA ASP A 426 24.93 0.22 -7.83
C ASP A 426 25.88 1.34 -7.39
N ASP A 427 25.62 2.58 -7.80
CA ASP A 427 26.43 3.75 -7.42
C ASP A 427 25.80 4.61 -6.33
N GLU A 428 24.66 4.19 -5.76
CA GLU A 428 23.98 4.93 -4.72
C GLU A 428 24.19 4.33 -3.33
N PHE A 429 24.23 5.23 -2.32
CA PHE A 429 24.41 4.84 -0.92
C PHE A 429 23.10 5.02 -0.14
N PHE A 430 22.80 4.03 0.72
CA PHE A 430 21.59 4.00 1.53
C PHE A 430 21.91 3.66 2.97
N VAL A 431 21.23 4.32 3.91
CA VAL A 431 21.24 3.92 5.32
C VAL A 431 20.07 2.99 5.57
N GLY A 432 20.34 1.80 6.08
CA GLY A 432 19.33 0.80 6.41
C GLY A 432 18.81 0.94 7.84
N THR A 433 17.49 0.75 8.03
CA THR A 433 16.86 0.69 9.35
C THR A 433 15.74 -0.33 9.40
N VAL A 434 15.60 -1.00 10.55
CA VAL A 434 14.48 -1.91 10.84
C VAL A 434 13.50 -1.33 11.86
N ASP A 435 13.91 -0.28 12.58
CA ASP A 435 13.16 0.27 13.70
C ASP A 435 12.82 1.75 13.56
N TYR A 436 12.96 2.30 12.34
CA TYR A 436 12.73 3.71 12.01
C TYR A 436 13.65 4.69 12.75
N ALA A 437 14.78 4.20 13.25
CA ALA A 437 15.83 5.03 13.81
C ALA A 437 17.07 4.96 12.93
N LEU A 438 17.65 6.12 12.63
CA LEU A 438 18.88 6.27 11.87
C LEU A 438 19.97 6.81 12.80
N SER A 439 21.17 6.25 12.74
CA SER A 439 22.33 6.81 13.45
C SER A 439 22.89 8.00 12.68
N ALA A 440 23.05 9.14 13.34
CA ALA A 440 23.73 10.29 12.76
C ALA A 440 25.15 9.94 12.27
N ASP A 441 25.83 9.07 13.01
CA ASP A 441 27.22 8.68 12.70
C ASP A 441 27.27 7.78 11.46
N VAL A 442 26.29 6.87 11.28
CA VAL A 442 26.18 6.07 10.04
C VAL A 442 25.90 6.94 8.85
N ILE A 443 24.98 7.91 8.97
CA ILE A 443 24.67 8.85 7.89
C ILE A 443 25.92 9.61 7.46
N ARG A 444 26.66 10.19 8.43
CA ARG A 444 27.91 10.91 8.13
C ARG A 444 28.97 10.03 7.50
N GLN A 445 29.16 8.83 8.03
CA GLN A 445 30.14 7.87 7.49
C GLN A 445 29.79 7.46 6.06
N ALA A 446 28.53 7.11 5.79
CA ALA A 446 28.05 6.77 4.46
C ALA A 446 28.21 7.94 3.48
N ALA A 447 27.88 9.17 3.93
CA ALA A 447 28.07 10.38 3.11
C ALA A 447 29.52 10.66 2.79
N THR A 448 30.44 10.46 3.74
CA THR A 448 31.90 10.59 3.51
C THR A 448 32.38 9.56 2.50
N THR A 449 31.91 8.32 2.61
CA THR A 449 32.26 7.24 1.66
C THR A 449 31.72 7.57 0.27
N ALA A 450 30.46 8.04 0.17
CA ALA A 450 29.87 8.43 -1.10
C ALA A 450 30.65 9.58 -1.79
N ALA A 451 31.10 10.56 -1.01
CA ALA A 451 31.87 11.69 -1.55
C ALA A 451 33.32 11.32 -1.97
N GLY A 452 33.85 10.24 -1.44
CA GLY A 452 35.21 9.74 -1.76
C GLY A 452 35.23 8.65 -2.84
N THR A 453 34.09 8.26 -3.37
CA THR A 453 34.00 7.30 -4.50
C THR A 453 34.10 8.09 -5.79
N PRO A 454 35.13 7.86 -6.64
CA PRO A 454 35.34 8.60 -7.89
C PRO A 454 34.25 8.34 -8.92
#